data_c5750511d38dcae8abc175fa403394e8
#
_entry.id   c5750511d38dcae8abc175fa403394e8
#
_cell.length_a   1.000
_cell.length_b   1.000
_cell.length_c   1.000
_cell.angle_alpha   90.00
_cell.angle_beta   90.00
_cell.angle_gamma   90.00
#
_symmetry.space_group_name_H-M   'P 1'
#
loop_
_entity.id
_entity.type
_entity.pdbx_description
1 polymer ?
#
loop_
_entity_poly.entity_id
_entity_poly.type
_entity_poly.pdbx_seq_one_letter_code
_entity_poly.pdbx_strand_id
1 'polypeptide(L)'
;MYRKILLTLALTVGFAATALAQEVTIGLTMGTTGPGASLGIHYRNAFQLMPKTIGGYPVKFIMLEDKTDATEAAKNGRELITQDKVDAFMGSVAVPSTTQLAQIANELKTPLMALSPVALPPDKLDWTFVVPQSTTLMMSAVVDDMKKKGVKTVGYIGFSDSWGDLVLKAVEEKAEPAGIKIVTNERYARADTSVTGQVLKVIAADPDAVVVGGSGTGGALPHIGLVERGYRKQIYHNHGTVNREFIKVGGKSVEGAIAPTGPLIVPEELPVDNPVKKVALDFTTRYEQTFGPGSRNAFAGYSYDGFLLLDAAVPIAAKTAKPGTPEFRQALRDALENVKNVIGTHGVYNMTPKDHNGLDERARVLVRVDDGEWKLLK
;
A
#
# COMPACT_ATOMS: atom_id res chain seq x y z
N MET A 1 -53.42 -72.59 5.74
CA MET A 1 -53.75 -71.18 5.76
C MET A 1 -52.51 -70.45 6.34
N TYR A 2 -51.53 -70.02 5.52
CA TYR A 2 -50.34 -69.29 5.96
C TYR A 2 -50.42 -67.89 5.38
N ARG A 3 -50.51 -66.88 6.27
CA ARG A 3 -50.49 -65.44 5.95
C ARG A 3 -49.06 -64.98 5.90
N LYS A 4 -48.50 -64.61 4.71
CA LYS A 4 -47.21 -64.03 4.54
C LYS A 4 -47.33 -62.53 4.84
N ILE A 5 -46.59 -62.09 5.87
CA ILE A 5 -46.44 -60.68 6.19
C ILE A 5 -45.18 -60.23 5.44
N LEU A 6 -45.32 -59.36 4.44
CA LEU A 6 -44.23 -58.66 3.78
C LEU A 6 -43.87 -57.40 4.64
N LEU A 7 -42.67 -57.41 5.23
CA LEU A 7 -42.08 -56.25 5.86
C LEU A 7 -41.34 -55.45 4.77
N THR A 8 -41.86 -54.27 4.40
CA THR A 8 -41.21 -53.32 3.49
C THR A 8 -40.29 -52.44 4.31
N LEU A 9 -38.96 -52.67 4.20
CA LEU A 9 -37.93 -51.85 4.81
C LEU A 9 -37.69 -50.64 3.91
N ALA A 10 -38.20 -49.46 4.30
CA ALA A 10 -37.90 -48.19 3.61
C ALA A 10 -36.51 -47.69 4.02
N LEU A 11 -35.54 -47.84 3.10
CA LEU A 11 -34.22 -47.26 3.24
C LEU A 11 -34.30 -45.75 2.95
N THR A 12 -34.35 -44.91 4.00
CA THR A 12 -34.14 -43.47 3.89
C THR A 12 -32.66 -43.19 3.70
N VAL A 13 -32.22 -43.02 2.45
CA VAL A 13 -30.92 -42.48 2.12
C VAL A 13 -30.94 -40.98 2.45
N GLY A 14 -30.42 -40.65 3.63
CA GLY A 14 -30.19 -39.26 3.98
C GLY A 14 -29.06 -38.70 3.10
N PHE A 15 -29.41 -37.89 2.10
CA PHE A 15 -28.44 -36.99 1.45
C PHE A 15 -27.94 -36.02 2.50
N ALA A 16 -26.78 -36.29 3.09
CA ALA A 16 -25.98 -35.29 3.77
C ALA A 16 -25.50 -34.36 2.67
N ALA A 17 -26.25 -33.26 2.42
CA ALA A 17 -25.74 -32.12 1.67
C ALA A 17 -24.50 -31.63 2.44
N THR A 18 -23.32 -31.97 1.99
CA THR A 18 -22.10 -31.27 2.40
C THR A 18 -22.34 -29.83 2.03
N ALA A 19 -22.67 -29.00 3.04
CA ALA A 19 -22.63 -27.57 2.89
C ALA A 19 -21.18 -27.23 2.50
N LEU A 20 -20.94 -27.00 1.19
CA LEU A 20 -19.70 -26.42 0.73
C LEU A 20 -19.52 -25.17 1.56
N ALA A 21 -18.46 -25.14 2.38
CA ALA A 21 -18.12 -23.95 3.15
C ALA A 21 -18.03 -22.79 2.15
N GLN A 22 -18.85 -21.78 2.36
CA GLN A 22 -18.96 -20.63 1.46
C GLN A 22 -17.60 -19.93 1.42
N GLU A 23 -16.99 -19.86 0.25
CA GLU A 23 -15.64 -19.30 0.04
C GLU A 23 -15.72 -17.79 -0.16
N VAL A 24 -14.80 -17.03 0.43
CA VAL A 24 -14.63 -15.61 0.15
C VAL A 24 -13.62 -15.47 -0.99
N THR A 25 -13.99 -14.76 -2.04
CA THR A 25 -13.14 -14.55 -3.21
C THR A 25 -12.58 -13.13 -3.21
N ILE A 26 -11.25 -13.01 -3.19
CA ILE A 26 -10.52 -11.72 -3.22
C ILE A 26 -9.78 -11.60 -4.54
N GLY A 27 -10.13 -10.55 -5.31
CA GLY A 27 -9.41 -10.20 -6.54
C GLY A 27 -8.17 -9.37 -6.25
N LEU A 28 -7.13 -9.52 -7.09
CA LEU A 28 -5.90 -8.77 -7.01
C LEU A 28 -5.53 -8.25 -8.39
N THR A 29 -5.15 -6.97 -8.50
CA THR A 29 -4.50 -6.45 -9.70
C THR A 29 -3.21 -5.74 -9.31
N MET A 30 -2.09 -6.16 -9.89
CA MET A 30 -0.73 -5.78 -9.47
C MET A 30 0.18 -5.56 -10.67
N GLY A 31 0.95 -4.48 -10.64
CA GLY A 31 2.02 -4.24 -11.60
C GLY A 31 3.31 -4.95 -11.17
N THR A 32 3.43 -6.25 -11.45
CA THR A 32 4.65 -7.01 -11.17
C THR A 32 5.68 -6.89 -12.29
N THR A 33 5.31 -6.22 -13.38
CA THR A 33 6.15 -5.79 -14.48
C THR A 33 5.97 -4.29 -14.74
N GLY A 34 6.73 -3.71 -15.68
CA GLY A 34 6.67 -2.27 -15.96
C GLY A 34 7.37 -1.41 -14.90
N PRO A 35 7.13 -0.08 -14.92
CA PRO A 35 7.86 0.88 -14.08
C PRO A 35 7.68 0.70 -12.56
N GLY A 36 6.60 0.06 -12.11
CA GLY A 36 6.31 -0.20 -10.71
C GLY A 36 6.73 -1.59 -10.21
N ALA A 37 7.39 -2.40 -11.05
CA ALA A 37 7.71 -3.80 -10.73
C ALA A 37 8.49 -3.98 -9.43
N SER A 38 9.41 -3.06 -9.11
CA SER A 38 10.19 -3.07 -7.86
C SER A 38 9.33 -2.94 -6.59
N LEU A 39 8.06 -2.55 -6.72
CA LEU A 39 7.08 -2.50 -5.65
C LEU A 39 6.09 -3.67 -5.77
N GLY A 40 5.54 -3.88 -6.98
CA GLY A 40 4.50 -4.85 -7.24
C GLY A 40 4.87 -6.30 -6.96
N ILE A 41 6.13 -6.66 -7.18
CA ILE A 41 6.66 -7.99 -6.84
C ILE A 41 6.50 -8.27 -5.34
N HIS A 42 6.75 -7.30 -4.48
CA HIS A 42 6.63 -7.46 -3.03
C HIS A 42 5.18 -7.52 -2.56
N TYR A 43 4.28 -6.73 -3.16
CA TYR A 43 2.84 -6.88 -2.94
C TYR A 43 2.37 -8.30 -3.25
N ARG A 44 2.72 -8.82 -4.44
CA ARG A 44 2.38 -10.19 -4.85
C ARG A 44 2.98 -11.24 -3.92
N ASN A 45 4.24 -11.11 -3.55
CA ASN A 45 4.96 -12.08 -2.72
C ASN A 45 4.29 -12.26 -1.35
N ALA A 46 3.73 -11.20 -0.78
CA ALA A 46 3.02 -11.28 0.51
C ALA A 46 1.86 -12.28 0.47
N PHE A 47 1.16 -12.43 -0.67
CA PHE A 47 0.04 -13.36 -0.79
C PHE A 47 0.44 -14.83 -0.67
N GLN A 48 1.72 -15.18 -0.88
CA GLN A 48 2.22 -16.54 -0.62
C GLN A 48 2.27 -16.86 0.88
N LEU A 49 2.25 -15.85 1.75
CA LEU A 49 2.30 -15.96 3.20
C LEU A 49 0.92 -15.80 3.86
N MET A 50 -0.13 -15.48 3.07
CA MET A 50 -1.47 -15.29 3.60
C MET A 50 -2.06 -16.61 4.10
N PRO A 51 -2.87 -16.59 5.18
CA PRO A 51 -3.68 -17.73 5.59
C PRO A 51 -4.60 -18.20 4.45
N LYS A 52 -5.00 -19.48 4.52
CA LYS A 52 -5.99 -20.08 3.60
C LYS A 52 -7.43 -19.81 4.01
N THR A 53 -7.61 -19.07 5.08
CA THR A 53 -8.92 -18.63 5.59
C THR A 53 -8.90 -17.14 5.88
N ILE A 54 -10.05 -16.49 5.76
CA ILE A 54 -10.29 -15.09 6.08
C ILE A 54 -11.58 -15.00 6.89
N GLY A 55 -11.52 -14.41 8.08
CA GLY A 55 -12.66 -14.33 8.98
C GLY A 55 -13.29 -15.69 9.32
N GLY A 56 -12.53 -16.79 9.27
CA GLY A 56 -13.01 -18.15 9.48
C GLY A 56 -13.56 -18.85 8.23
N TYR A 57 -13.62 -18.18 7.07
CA TYR A 57 -14.06 -18.73 5.79
C TYR A 57 -12.85 -19.12 4.93
N PRO A 58 -12.92 -20.20 4.12
CA PRO A 58 -11.94 -20.45 3.07
C PRO A 58 -11.80 -19.20 2.18
N VAL A 59 -10.57 -18.88 1.76
CA VAL A 59 -10.30 -17.74 0.89
C VAL A 59 -9.66 -18.19 -0.43
N LYS A 60 -10.15 -17.62 -1.53
CA LYS A 60 -9.58 -17.76 -2.87
C LYS A 60 -9.03 -16.41 -3.31
N PHE A 61 -7.79 -16.41 -3.81
CA PHE A 61 -7.17 -15.23 -4.43
C PHE A 61 -7.13 -15.42 -5.96
N ILE A 62 -7.59 -14.39 -6.69
CA ILE A 62 -7.47 -14.31 -8.16
C ILE A 62 -6.59 -13.11 -8.47
N MET A 63 -5.46 -13.33 -9.15
CA MET A 63 -4.48 -12.28 -9.42
C MET A 63 -4.35 -12.03 -10.91
N LEU A 64 -4.47 -10.76 -11.30
CA LEU A 64 -4.26 -10.25 -12.65
C LEU A 64 -3.08 -9.28 -12.68
N GLU A 65 -2.32 -9.30 -13.76
CA GLU A 65 -1.18 -8.41 -14.00
C GLU A 65 -1.66 -7.11 -14.67
N ASP A 66 -1.29 -5.92 -14.15
CA ASP A 66 -1.63 -4.63 -14.76
C ASP A 66 -0.44 -3.88 -15.36
N LYS A 67 0.77 -4.41 -15.27
CA LYS A 67 2.01 -3.82 -15.83
C LYS A 67 2.29 -2.38 -15.39
N THR A 68 1.70 -1.95 -14.27
CA THR A 68 1.72 -0.55 -13.82
C THR A 68 0.98 0.40 -14.80
N ASP A 69 0.11 -0.13 -15.64
CA ASP A 69 -0.71 0.62 -16.60
C ASP A 69 -2.12 0.85 -16.05
N ALA A 70 -2.59 2.09 -16.11
CA ALA A 70 -3.88 2.47 -15.54
C ALA A 70 -5.07 1.89 -16.33
N THR A 71 -4.92 1.68 -17.65
CA THR A 71 -5.96 1.10 -18.51
C THR A 71 -6.08 -0.40 -18.26
N GLU A 72 -4.95 -1.10 -18.15
CA GLU A 72 -4.95 -2.54 -17.81
C GLU A 72 -5.51 -2.75 -16.39
N ALA A 73 -5.14 -1.91 -15.42
CA ALA A 73 -5.71 -1.97 -14.07
C ALA A 73 -7.24 -1.81 -14.09
N ALA A 74 -7.76 -0.85 -14.86
CA ALA A 74 -9.19 -0.64 -15.02
C ALA A 74 -9.89 -1.84 -15.64
N LYS A 75 -9.32 -2.44 -16.68
CA LYS A 75 -9.83 -3.66 -17.31
C LYS A 75 -9.87 -4.82 -16.30
N ASN A 76 -8.76 -5.05 -15.61
CA ASN A 76 -8.66 -6.09 -14.58
C ASN A 76 -9.68 -5.89 -13.45
N GLY A 77 -9.85 -4.66 -12.95
CA GLY A 77 -10.86 -4.36 -11.93
C GLY A 77 -12.28 -4.73 -12.37
N ARG A 78 -12.65 -4.41 -13.62
CA ARG A 78 -13.95 -4.78 -14.17
C ARG A 78 -14.09 -6.31 -14.34
N GLU A 79 -13.06 -6.98 -14.83
CA GLU A 79 -13.02 -8.44 -14.99
C GLU A 79 -13.23 -9.14 -13.65
N LEU A 80 -12.43 -8.81 -12.63
CA LEU A 80 -12.54 -9.36 -11.28
C LEU A 80 -13.96 -9.23 -10.71
N ILE A 81 -14.61 -8.07 -10.90
CA ILE A 81 -15.94 -7.84 -10.34
C ILE A 81 -17.06 -8.48 -11.17
N THR A 82 -16.99 -8.38 -12.51
CA THR A 82 -18.12 -8.76 -13.38
C THR A 82 -18.04 -10.21 -13.85
N GLN A 83 -16.84 -10.77 -14.02
CA GLN A 83 -16.64 -12.14 -14.47
C GLN A 83 -16.31 -13.08 -13.31
N ASP A 84 -15.30 -12.73 -12.50
CA ASP A 84 -14.86 -13.57 -11.38
C ASP A 84 -15.72 -13.41 -10.12
N LYS A 85 -16.62 -12.42 -10.07
CA LYS A 85 -17.58 -12.20 -8.99
C LYS A 85 -16.95 -12.06 -7.60
N VAL A 86 -15.77 -11.43 -7.52
CA VAL A 86 -15.04 -11.25 -6.26
C VAL A 86 -15.86 -10.50 -5.20
N ASP A 87 -15.67 -10.83 -3.93
CA ASP A 87 -16.34 -10.17 -2.80
C ASP A 87 -15.68 -8.83 -2.45
N ALA A 88 -14.36 -8.74 -2.63
CA ALA A 88 -13.57 -7.54 -2.55
C ALA A 88 -12.37 -7.66 -3.49
N PHE A 89 -11.67 -6.56 -3.75
CA PHE A 89 -10.44 -6.62 -4.51
C PHE A 89 -9.36 -5.69 -3.93
N MET A 90 -8.10 -5.93 -4.28
CA MET A 90 -6.94 -5.22 -3.78
C MET A 90 -6.04 -4.79 -4.95
N GLY A 91 -5.41 -3.65 -4.81
CA GLY A 91 -4.48 -3.13 -5.83
C GLY A 91 -4.46 -1.61 -5.84
N SER A 92 -3.69 -0.99 -6.68
CA SER A 92 -2.55 -1.40 -7.48
C SER A 92 -1.28 -0.73 -6.90
N VAL A 93 -0.15 -0.84 -7.63
CA VAL A 93 1.13 -0.30 -7.14
C VAL A 93 1.31 1.19 -7.40
N ALA A 94 0.56 1.76 -8.34
CA ALA A 94 0.70 3.15 -8.77
C ALA A 94 -0.59 3.93 -8.56
N VAL A 95 -0.47 5.19 -8.13
CA VAL A 95 -1.62 6.08 -7.91
C VAL A 95 -2.52 6.21 -9.13
N PRO A 96 -2.02 6.39 -10.37
CA PRO A 96 -2.89 6.42 -11.54
C PRO A 96 -3.75 5.16 -11.69
N SER A 97 -3.15 3.98 -11.54
CA SER A 97 -3.85 2.68 -11.64
C SER A 97 -4.88 2.52 -10.51
N THR A 98 -4.48 2.79 -9.26
CA THR A 98 -5.36 2.66 -8.09
C THR A 98 -6.53 3.66 -8.14
N THR A 99 -6.32 4.85 -8.71
CA THR A 99 -7.38 5.83 -8.92
C THR A 99 -8.46 5.31 -9.88
N GLN A 100 -8.08 4.60 -10.94
CA GLN A 100 -9.04 3.93 -11.84
C GLN A 100 -9.81 2.82 -11.11
N LEU A 101 -9.11 2.02 -10.30
CA LEU A 101 -9.75 0.98 -9.49
C LEU A 101 -10.77 1.56 -8.50
N ALA A 102 -10.46 2.70 -7.88
CA ALA A 102 -11.37 3.38 -6.94
C ALA A 102 -12.66 3.86 -7.64
N GLN A 103 -12.55 4.37 -8.87
CA GLN A 103 -13.73 4.73 -9.68
C GLN A 103 -14.60 3.50 -9.97
N ILE A 104 -13.98 2.38 -10.35
CA ILE A 104 -14.66 1.11 -10.63
C ILE A 104 -15.30 0.52 -9.37
N ALA A 105 -14.60 0.57 -8.24
CA ALA A 105 -15.11 0.14 -6.95
C ALA A 105 -16.43 0.87 -6.61
N ASN A 106 -16.44 2.19 -6.81
CA ASN A 106 -17.61 3.03 -6.56
C ASN A 106 -18.74 2.80 -7.57
N GLU A 107 -18.41 2.58 -8.85
CA GLU A 107 -19.36 2.28 -9.92
C GLU A 107 -20.03 0.90 -9.70
N LEU A 108 -19.23 -0.13 -9.43
CA LEU A 108 -19.68 -1.52 -9.37
C LEU A 108 -19.94 -2.02 -7.94
N LYS A 109 -19.94 -1.11 -6.95
CA LYS A 109 -20.29 -1.38 -5.56
C LYS A 109 -19.56 -2.60 -4.98
N THR A 110 -18.22 -2.59 -5.09
CA THR A 110 -17.36 -3.67 -4.59
C THR A 110 -16.22 -3.06 -3.78
N PRO A 111 -15.97 -3.49 -2.52
CA PRO A 111 -14.92 -2.94 -1.68
C PRO A 111 -13.53 -3.09 -2.31
N LEU A 112 -12.79 -1.99 -2.38
CA LEU A 112 -11.40 -1.93 -2.79
C LEU A 112 -10.51 -1.67 -1.57
N MET A 113 -9.56 -2.57 -1.29
CA MET A 113 -8.41 -2.28 -0.46
C MET A 113 -7.32 -1.67 -1.35
N ALA A 114 -7.25 -0.34 -1.38
CA ALA A 114 -6.28 0.39 -2.19
C ALA A 114 -4.87 0.23 -1.60
N LEU A 115 -3.93 -0.31 -2.37
CA LEU A 115 -2.55 -0.57 -1.92
C LEU A 115 -1.58 0.57 -2.28
N SER A 116 -2.08 1.63 -2.91
CA SER A 116 -1.40 2.92 -3.01
C SER A 116 -2.40 4.06 -2.76
N PRO A 117 -1.95 5.28 -2.46
CA PRO A 117 -2.85 6.42 -2.32
C PRO A 117 -3.72 6.64 -3.57
N VAL A 118 -4.87 7.28 -3.39
CA VAL A 118 -5.86 7.56 -4.44
C VAL A 118 -5.99 9.06 -4.64
N ALA A 119 -5.94 9.49 -5.90
CA ALA A 119 -6.08 10.90 -6.29
C ALA A 119 -7.54 11.25 -6.63
N LEU A 120 -8.46 11.00 -5.71
CA LEU A 120 -9.88 11.37 -5.79
C LEU A 120 -10.30 12.10 -4.52
N PRO A 121 -11.31 12.97 -4.61
CA PRO A 121 -11.87 13.60 -3.42
C PRO A 121 -12.61 12.58 -2.55
N PRO A 122 -12.75 12.83 -1.22
CA PRO A 122 -13.33 11.87 -0.28
C PRO A 122 -14.73 11.37 -0.64
N ASP A 123 -15.58 12.22 -1.24
CA ASP A 123 -16.93 11.88 -1.68
C ASP A 123 -16.98 10.88 -2.87
N LYS A 124 -15.82 10.50 -3.41
CA LYS A 124 -15.66 9.49 -4.47
C LYS A 124 -15.00 8.20 -3.95
N LEU A 125 -14.83 8.06 -2.64
CA LEU A 125 -14.13 6.94 -2.02
C LEU A 125 -15.02 6.03 -1.16
N ASP A 126 -16.35 6.08 -1.32
CA ASP A 126 -17.30 5.32 -0.52
C ASP A 126 -17.03 3.79 -0.47
N TRP A 127 -16.42 3.25 -1.52
CA TRP A 127 -16.09 1.82 -1.67
C TRP A 127 -14.60 1.55 -1.63
N THR A 128 -13.78 2.55 -1.28
CA THR A 128 -12.31 2.44 -1.28
C THR A 128 -11.75 2.67 0.11
N PHE A 129 -10.99 1.72 0.60
CA PHE A 129 -10.25 1.74 1.87
C PHE A 129 -8.76 1.81 1.56
N VAL A 130 -8.11 2.90 1.95
CA VAL A 130 -6.70 3.14 1.62
C VAL A 130 -5.82 2.54 2.71
N VAL A 131 -5.06 1.50 2.37
CA VAL A 131 -4.23 0.78 3.33
C VAL A 131 -2.93 1.53 3.69
N PRO A 132 -2.16 2.08 2.72
CA PRO A 132 -0.98 2.87 3.07
C PRO A 132 -1.35 4.15 3.81
N GLN A 133 -0.42 4.65 4.60
CA GLN A 133 -0.53 5.95 5.25
C GLN A 133 -0.80 7.06 4.22
N SER A 134 -1.56 8.08 4.63
CA SER A 134 -1.78 9.24 3.77
C SER A 134 -0.46 9.95 3.45
N THR A 135 -0.34 10.47 2.22
CA THR A 135 0.87 11.17 1.78
C THR A 135 1.17 12.38 2.67
N THR A 136 0.11 13.08 3.13
CA THR A 136 0.25 14.22 4.05
C THR A 136 0.80 13.78 5.41
N LEU A 137 0.34 12.65 5.97
CA LEU A 137 0.88 12.11 7.21
C LEU A 137 2.37 11.77 7.06
N MET A 138 2.76 11.15 5.97
CA MET A 138 4.14 10.75 5.73
C MET A 138 5.04 11.96 5.51
N MET A 139 4.65 12.92 4.68
CA MET A 139 5.47 14.10 4.40
C MET A 139 5.54 15.07 5.56
N SER A 140 4.59 15.03 6.51
CA SER A 140 4.71 15.84 7.73
C SER A 140 5.96 15.46 8.54
N ALA A 141 6.34 14.18 8.62
CA ALA A 141 7.57 13.77 9.30
C ALA A 141 8.85 14.36 8.64
N VAL A 142 8.85 14.41 7.31
CA VAL A 142 9.95 15.01 6.53
C VAL A 142 10.06 16.52 6.80
N VAL A 143 8.93 17.23 6.77
CA VAL A 143 8.89 18.67 7.01
C VAL A 143 9.27 19.00 8.47
N ASP A 144 8.84 18.17 9.44
CA ASP A 144 9.22 18.32 10.84
C ASP A 144 10.76 18.18 11.01
N ASP A 145 11.41 17.24 10.33
CA ASP A 145 12.86 17.09 10.34
C ASP A 145 13.57 18.27 9.65
N MET A 146 13.05 18.72 8.50
CA MET A 146 13.55 19.94 7.83
C MET A 146 13.50 21.16 8.74
N LYS A 147 12.38 21.35 9.45
CA LYS A 147 12.21 22.45 10.40
C LYS A 147 13.22 22.38 11.53
N LYS A 148 13.42 21.18 12.11
CA LYS A 148 14.44 20.96 13.16
C LYS A 148 15.86 21.28 12.69
N LYS A 149 16.17 21.01 11.41
CA LYS A 149 17.47 21.29 10.79
C LYS A 149 17.61 22.71 10.26
N GLY A 150 16.61 23.57 10.42
CA GLY A 150 16.65 24.96 10.01
C GLY A 150 16.54 25.21 8.52
N VAL A 151 16.05 24.23 7.74
CA VAL A 151 15.78 24.36 6.30
C VAL A 151 14.80 25.49 6.05
N LYS A 152 15.10 26.37 5.08
CA LYS A 152 14.27 27.50 4.66
C LYS A 152 13.76 27.37 3.24
N THR A 153 14.52 26.69 2.38
CA THR A 153 14.19 26.53 0.97
C THR A 153 14.30 25.07 0.55
N VAL A 154 13.33 24.64 -0.27
CA VAL A 154 13.25 23.27 -0.79
C VAL A 154 13.11 23.27 -2.30
N GLY A 155 13.94 22.48 -2.98
CA GLY A 155 13.72 22.10 -4.37
C GLY A 155 12.86 20.83 -4.44
N TYR A 156 11.90 20.80 -5.32
CA TYR A 156 11.11 19.59 -5.60
C TYR A 156 11.45 19.04 -6.98
N ILE A 157 11.61 17.71 -7.06
CA ILE A 157 11.75 16.99 -8.32
C ILE A 157 10.98 15.68 -8.22
N GLY A 158 9.89 15.52 -9.00
CA GLY A 158 8.97 14.39 -8.85
C GLY A 158 8.37 13.89 -10.16
N PHE A 159 7.66 12.76 -10.08
CA PHE A 159 6.94 12.25 -11.24
C PHE A 159 5.94 13.26 -11.79
N SER A 160 5.76 13.25 -13.12
CA SER A 160 4.77 14.06 -13.83
C SER A 160 3.38 13.41 -13.89
N ASP A 161 3.01 12.69 -12.83
CA ASP A 161 1.72 12.03 -12.68
C ASP A 161 1.09 12.32 -11.31
N SER A 162 -0.09 11.76 -11.06
CA SER A 162 -0.85 11.99 -9.84
C SER A 162 -0.12 11.59 -8.55
N TRP A 163 0.87 10.69 -8.58
CA TRP A 163 1.71 10.42 -7.42
C TRP A 163 2.62 11.62 -7.09
N GLY A 164 3.34 12.13 -8.10
CA GLY A 164 4.18 13.30 -7.91
C GLY A 164 3.38 14.53 -7.47
N ASP A 165 2.12 14.67 -7.96
CA ASP A 165 1.23 15.75 -7.52
C ASP A 165 0.81 15.59 -6.06
N LEU A 166 0.46 14.38 -5.61
CA LEU A 166 0.12 14.12 -4.21
C LEU A 166 1.29 14.39 -3.27
N VAL A 167 2.51 14.01 -3.65
CA VAL A 167 3.71 14.28 -2.83
C VAL A 167 3.99 15.78 -2.75
N LEU A 168 3.97 16.49 -3.90
CA LEU A 168 4.17 17.94 -3.93
C LEU A 168 3.15 18.65 -3.04
N LYS A 169 1.86 18.36 -3.24
CA LYS A 169 0.77 18.94 -2.44
C LYS A 169 0.97 18.70 -0.94
N ALA A 170 1.34 17.48 -0.55
CA ALA A 170 1.60 17.17 0.86
C ALA A 170 2.79 17.95 1.44
N VAL A 171 3.84 18.18 0.62
CA VAL A 171 4.97 19.02 1.01
C VAL A 171 4.53 20.48 1.14
N GLU A 172 3.80 21.03 0.17
CA GLU A 172 3.29 22.41 0.20
C GLU A 172 2.43 22.65 1.44
N GLU A 173 1.45 21.76 1.73
CA GLU A 173 0.55 21.87 2.88
C GLU A 173 1.30 21.91 4.23
N LYS A 174 2.46 21.26 4.34
CA LYS A 174 3.24 21.19 5.57
C LYS A 174 4.39 22.19 5.62
N ALA A 175 5.00 22.51 4.49
CA ALA A 175 6.13 23.43 4.39
C ALA A 175 5.73 24.88 4.61
N GLU A 176 4.59 25.32 4.06
CA GLU A 176 4.11 26.68 4.20
C GLU A 176 3.94 27.12 5.67
N PRO A 177 3.19 26.37 6.54
CA PRO A 177 3.09 26.71 7.95
C PRO A 177 4.42 26.60 8.72
N ALA A 178 5.37 25.81 8.21
CA ALA A 178 6.71 25.68 8.79
C ALA A 178 7.67 26.80 8.38
N GLY A 179 7.25 27.73 7.50
CA GLY A 179 8.08 28.80 6.97
C GLY A 179 9.14 28.32 5.97
N ILE A 180 8.88 27.19 5.31
CA ILE A 180 9.77 26.60 4.29
C ILE A 180 9.20 26.89 2.91
N LYS A 181 10.01 27.48 2.03
CA LYS A 181 9.60 27.88 0.68
C LYS A 181 10.04 26.86 -0.36
N ILE A 182 9.14 26.40 -1.23
CA ILE A 182 9.50 25.61 -2.41
C ILE A 182 9.98 26.59 -3.50
N VAL A 183 11.26 26.42 -3.91
CA VAL A 183 11.92 27.34 -4.86
C VAL A 183 12.02 26.79 -6.27
N THR A 184 11.86 25.46 -6.45
CA THR A 184 11.74 24.82 -7.77
C THR A 184 10.75 23.66 -7.71
N ASN A 185 10.10 23.37 -8.86
CA ASN A 185 9.20 22.24 -9.04
C ASN A 185 9.49 21.62 -10.41
N GLU A 186 10.37 20.64 -10.43
CA GLU A 186 10.76 19.94 -11.64
C GLU A 186 10.07 18.59 -11.73
N ARG A 187 9.74 18.18 -12.96
CA ARG A 187 8.93 16.97 -13.21
C ARG A 187 9.60 16.07 -14.23
N TYR A 188 9.42 14.74 -14.07
CA TYR A 188 9.89 13.72 -14.99
C TYR A 188 8.91 12.55 -15.10
N ALA A 189 8.93 11.84 -16.22
CA ALA A 189 8.06 10.69 -16.43
C ALA A 189 8.63 9.43 -15.77
N ARG A 190 7.77 8.46 -15.41
CA ARG A 190 8.24 7.18 -14.85
C ARG A 190 9.17 6.40 -15.76
N ALA A 191 9.02 6.57 -17.08
CA ALA A 191 9.81 5.90 -18.09
C ALA A 191 11.09 6.65 -18.46
N ASP A 192 11.33 7.85 -17.90
CA ASP A 192 12.53 8.62 -18.21
C ASP A 192 13.78 7.91 -17.68
N THR A 193 14.80 7.87 -18.52
CA THR A 193 16.13 7.32 -18.21
C THR A 193 17.15 8.40 -17.89
N SER A 194 16.80 9.68 -18.07
CA SER A 194 17.62 10.84 -17.74
C SER A 194 16.75 12.01 -17.23
N VAL A 195 17.24 12.68 -16.19
CA VAL A 195 16.64 13.88 -15.58
C VAL A 195 17.63 15.03 -15.51
N THR A 196 18.61 15.04 -16.41
CA THR A 196 19.73 16.00 -16.37
C THR A 196 19.25 17.44 -16.38
N GLY A 197 18.30 17.79 -17.24
CA GLY A 197 17.77 19.17 -17.35
C GLY A 197 17.07 19.61 -16.06
N GLN A 198 16.28 18.73 -15.45
CA GLN A 198 15.57 19.00 -14.22
C GLN A 198 16.56 19.18 -13.06
N VAL A 199 17.53 18.28 -12.94
CA VAL A 199 18.58 18.34 -11.89
C VAL A 199 19.38 19.64 -11.97
N LEU A 200 19.78 20.09 -13.16
CA LEU A 200 20.49 21.34 -13.33
C LEU A 200 19.68 22.56 -12.87
N LYS A 201 18.38 22.58 -13.12
CA LYS A 201 17.49 23.66 -12.64
C LYS A 201 17.37 23.65 -11.11
N VAL A 202 17.25 22.46 -10.48
CA VAL A 202 17.23 22.33 -9.03
C VAL A 202 18.54 22.85 -8.42
N ILE A 203 19.69 22.46 -8.97
CA ILE A 203 21.01 22.93 -8.51
C ILE A 203 21.16 24.44 -8.67
N ALA A 204 20.72 25.01 -9.80
CA ALA A 204 20.79 26.44 -10.06
C ALA A 204 19.98 27.28 -9.07
N ALA A 205 18.88 26.72 -8.51
CA ALA A 205 18.09 27.38 -7.47
C ALA A 205 18.69 27.29 -6.07
N ASP A 206 19.73 26.49 -5.88
CA ASP A 206 20.52 26.28 -4.65
C ASP A 206 19.66 26.09 -3.37
N PRO A 207 18.64 25.22 -3.36
CA PRO A 207 17.79 25.02 -2.19
C PRO A 207 18.58 24.45 -1.01
N ASP A 208 18.11 24.68 0.23
CA ASP A 208 18.71 24.10 1.45
C ASP A 208 18.54 22.58 1.52
N ALA A 209 17.45 22.07 0.91
CA ALA A 209 17.18 20.64 0.79
C ALA A 209 16.43 20.35 -0.50
N VAL A 210 16.42 19.08 -0.93
CA VAL A 210 15.63 18.61 -2.07
C VAL A 210 14.67 17.53 -1.60
N VAL A 211 13.43 17.57 -2.11
CA VAL A 211 12.46 16.48 -2.00
C VAL A 211 12.31 15.78 -3.34
N VAL A 212 12.51 14.47 -3.35
CA VAL A 212 12.27 13.62 -4.52
C VAL A 212 10.89 12.99 -4.43
N GLY A 213 10.01 13.37 -5.35
CA GLY A 213 8.62 12.89 -5.48
C GLY A 213 8.45 11.70 -6.43
N GLY A 214 9.49 10.85 -6.56
CA GLY A 214 9.43 9.59 -7.29
C GLY A 214 9.02 8.42 -6.41
N SER A 215 9.00 7.21 -6.97
CA SER A 215 8.77 5.96 -6.22
C SER A 215 9.55 4.80 -6.85
N GLY A 216 9.74 3.72 -6.08
CA GLY A 216 10.51 2.56 -6.50
C GLY A 216 11.93 2.94 -6.95
N THR A 217 12.47 2.19 -7.89
CA THR A 217 13.81 2.45 -8.46
C THR A 217 13.88 3.77 -9.24
N GLY A 218 12.76 4.21 -9.85
CA GLY A 218 12.68 5.49 -10.55
C GLY A 218 12.95 6.71 -9.67
N GLY A 219 12.72 6.60 -8.35
CA GLY A 219 13.04 7.64 -7.38
C GLY A 219 14.54 7.83 -7.14
N ALA A 220 15.40 6.86 -7.49
CA ALA A 220 16.86 6.99 -7.37
C ALA A 220 17.47 7.90 -8.44
N LEU A 221 16.84 8.00 -9.61
CA LEU A 221 17.40 8.71 -10.76
C LEU A 221 17.72 10.20 -10.49
N PRO A 222 16.80 11.02 -9.92
CA PRO A 222 17.11 12.40 -9.56
C PRO A 222 18.17 12.50 -8.46
N HIS A 223 18.14 11.60 -7.48
CA HIS A 223 19.11 11.60 -6.37
C HIS A 223 20.52 11.39 -6.90
N ILE A 224 20.74 10.35 -7.72
CA ILE A 224 22.02 10.08 -8.37
C ILE A 224 22.47 11.31 -9.15
N GLY A 225 21.60 11.87 -9.99
CA GLY A 225 21.91 13.03 -10.81
C GLY A 225 22.31 14.27 -10.02
N LEU A 226 21.70 14.52 -8.85
CA LEU A 226 22.05 15.62 -7.92
C LEU A 226 23.44 15.39 -7.33
N VAL A 227 23.71 14.19 -6.79
CA VAL A 227 24.99 13.86 -6.13
C VAL A 227 26.15 13.88 -7.13
N GLU A 228 25.98 13.31 -8.32
CA GLU A 228 27.02 13.32 -9.38
C GLU A 228 27.40 14.74 -9.83
N ARG A 229 26.47 15.69 -9.74
CA ARG A 229 26.68 17.10 -10.09
C ARG A 229 27.04 18.00 -8.90
N GLY A 230 27.42 17.38 -7.79
CA GLY A 230 27.99 18.09 -6.65
C GLY A 230 26.98 18.64 -5.65
N TYR A 231 25.69 18.32 -5.72
CA TYR A 231 24.76 18.69 -4.66
C TYR A 231 25.10 17.88 -3.39
N ARG A 232 25.34 18.58 -2.25
CA ARG A 232 25.82 17.97 -1.00
C ARG A 232 24.93 18.26 0.20
N LYS A 233 23.83 19.02 -0.01
CA LYS A 233 22.84 19.27 1.03
C LYS A 233 21.88 18.08 1.14
N GLN A 234 20.97 18.09 2.12
CA GLN A 234 20.09 16.96 2.40
C GLN A 234 19.11 16.68 1.25
N ILE A 235 19.02 15.43 0.87
CA ILE A 235 17.98 14.93 -0.06
C ILE A 235 16.99 14.07 0.72
N TYR A 236 15.73 14.45 0.66
CA TYR A 236 14.61 13.74 1.25
C TYR A 236 13.82 13.01 0.17
N HIS A 237 13.21 11.94 0.59
CA HIS A 237 12.30 11.14 -0.23
C HIS A 237 10.93 11.02 0.42
N ASN A 238 10.00 10.38 -0.28
CA ASN A 238 8.73 9.93 0.25
C ASN A 238 8.77 8.42 0.54
N HIS A 239 7.72 7.87 1.15
CA HIS A 239 7.64 6.45 1.49
C HIS A 239 7.63 5.49 0.28
N GLY A 240 7.35 5.99 -0.92
CA GLY A 240 7.38 5.19 -2.15
C GLY A 240 8.78 4.71 -2.57
N THR A 241 9.86 5.23 -1.98
CA THR A 241 11.25 4.84 -2.28
C THR A 241 11.85 3.89 -1.26
N VAL A 242 11.16 3.61 -0.13
CA VAL A 242 11.73 2.81 0.95
C VAL A 242 11.65 1.31 0.61
N ASN A 243 12.62 0.86 -0.18
CA ASN A 243 12.83 -0.52 -0.57
C ASN A 243 14.32 -0.77 -0.87
N ARG A 244 14.71 -2.05 -0.93
CA ARG A 244 16.10 -2.47 -1.18
C ARG A 244 16.54 -2.16 -2.60
N GLU A 245 15.62 -2.24 -3.56
CA GLU A 245 15.90 -2.01 -4.99
C GLU A 245 16.29 -0.56 -5.24
N PHE A 246 15.70 0.41 -4.50
CA PHE A 246 16.11 1.81 -4.53
C PHE A 246 17.60 1.97 -4.12
N ILE A 247 18.00 1.34 -3.00
CA ILE A 247 19.38 1.38 -2.53
C ILE A 247 20.32 0.69 -3.53
N LYS A 248 19.91 -0.48 -4.06
CA LYS A 248 20.71 -1.22 -5.04
C LYS A 248 20.97 -0.41 -6.31
N VAL A 249 19.97 0.31 -6.81
CA VAL A 249 20.11 1.17 -8.00
C VAL A 249 20.90 2.44 -7.67
N GLY A 250 20.61 3.06 -6.52
CA GLY A 250 21.27 4.30 -6.10
C GLY A 250 22.72 4.15 -5.65
N GLY A 251 23.08 2.93 -5.20
CA GLY A 251 24.43 2.63 -4.71
C GLY A 251 24.88 3.63 -3.63
N LYS A 252 26.15 4.03 -3.71
CA LYS A 252 26.72 5.03 -2.77
C LYS A 252 26.10 6.42 -2.90
N SER A 253 25.47 6.73 -4.03
CA SER A 253 24.87 8.06 -4.22
C SER A 253 23.71 8.32 -3.27
N VAL A 254 22.98 7.29 -2.83
CA VAL A 254 21.82 7.45 -1.94
C VAL A 254 22.14 7.32 -0.45
N GLU A 255 23.43 7.18 -0.08
CA GLU A 255 23.83 7.27 1.33
C GLU A 255 23.40 8.61 1.94
N GLY A 256 22.83 8.56 3.14
CA GLY A 256 22.30 9.74 3.83
C GLY A 256 20.90 10.16 3.36
N ALA A 257 20.30 9.50 2.36
CA ALA A 257 18.91 9.76 1.97
C ALA A 257 17.96 9.54 3.16
N ILE A 258 17.06 10.49 3.40
CA ILE A 258 16.04 10.38 4.47
C ILE A 258 14.67 10.21 3.83
N ALA A 259 13.89 9.28 4.37
CA ALA A 259 12.51 9.05 3.93
C ALA A 259 11.60 8.68 5.11
N PRO A 260 10.30 8.99 5.04
CA PRO A 260 9.32 8.47 5.97
C PRO A 260 8.95 7.04 5.54
N THR A 261 8.60 6.19 6.50
CA THR A 261 8.08 4.85 6.23
C THR A 261 7.19 4.37 7.38
N GLY A 262 6.48 3.27 7.16
CA GLY A 262 5.84 2.57 8.25
C GLY A 262 6.84 1.80 9.13
N PRO A 263 6.50 1.52 10.39
CA PRO A 263 7.38 0.86 11.36
C PRO A 263 7.93 -0.50 10.92
N LEU A 264 7.26 -1.18 9.99
CA LEU A 264 7.63 -2.51 9.47
C LEU A 264 9.09 -2.63 9.00
N ILE A 265 9.68 -1.54 8.51
CA ILE A 265 11.05 -1.59 7.95
C ILE A 265 12.11 -1.75 9.03
N VAL A 266 11.83 -1.24 10.22
CA VAL A 266 12.78 -1.20 11.35
C VAL A 266 12.15 -1.73 12.65
N PRO A 267 11.46 -2.90 12.63
CA PRO A 267 10.66 -3.35 13.76
C PRO A 267 11.52 -3.69 15.00
N GLU A 268 12.77 -4.09 14.81
CA GLU A 268 13.70 -4.38 15.90
C GLU A 268 14.04 -3.11 16.69
N GLU A 269 14.14 -1.96 16.01
CA GLU A 269 14.53 -0.68 16.58
C GLU A 269 13.37 0.07 17.24
N LEU A 270 12.13 -0.41 17.08
CA LEU A 270 10.96 0.22 17.72
C LEU A 270 10.98 0.03 19.24
N PRO A 271 10.38 0.97 20.02
CA PRO A 271 10.16 0.78 21.45
C PRO A 271 9.42 -0.53 21.75
N VAL A 272 9.68 -1.11 22.93
CA VAL A 272 9.10 -2.41 23.31
C VAL A 272 7.57 -2.37 23.44
N ASP A 273 7.03 -1.22 23.80
CA ASP A 273 5.60 -0.94 23.95
C ASP A 273 4.91 -0.47 22.66
N ASN A 274 5.64 -0.38 21.57
CA ASN A 274 5.04 -0.02 20.28
C ASN A 274 4.04 -1.10 19.85
N PRO A 275 2.75 -0.75 19.62
CA PRO A 275 1.70 -1.73 19.38
C PRO A 275 1.91 -2.59 18.13
N VAL A 276 2.59 -2.06 17.10
CA VAL A 276 2.81 -2.80 15.85
C VAL A 276 4.07 -3.68 15.87
N LYS A 277 4.97 -3.49 16.85
CA LYS A 277 6.28 -4.17 16.88
C LYS A 277 6.17 -5.67 16.72
N LYS A 278 5.26 -6.30 17.46
CA LYS A 278 5.09 -7.77 17.42
C LYS A 278 4.62 -8.24 16.04
N VAL A 279 3.56 -7.61 15.49
CA VAL A 279 2.99 -7.99 14.19
C VAL A 279 4.00 -7.75 13.06
N ALA A 280 4.74 -6.63 13.13
CA ALA A 280 5.79 -6.31 12.17
C ALA A 280 6.95 -7.31 12.22
N LEU A 281 7.44 -7.69 13.40
CA LEU A 281 8.48 -8.71 13.56
C LEU A 281 8.02 -10.09 13.08
N ASP A 282 6.81 -10.52 13.44
CA ASP A 282 6.26 -11.81 13.01
C ASP A 282 6.14 -11.88 11.49
N PHE A 283 5.69 -10.80 10.85
CA PHE A 283 5.57 -10.74 9.39
C PHE A 283 6.94 -10.68 8.71
N THR A 284 7.85 -9.80 9.13
CA THR A 284 9.18 -9.69 8.52
C THR A 284 9.98 -10.96 8.65
N THR A 285 9.91 -11.66 9.81
CA THR A 285 10.57 -12.94 10.02
C THR A 285 10.09 -13.98 8.99
N ARG A 286 8.78 -14.15 8.82
CA ARG A 286 8.21 -15.09 7.84
C ARG A 286 8.56 -14.67 6.40
N TYR A 287 8.54 -13.38 6.11
CA TYR A 287 8.85 -12.87 4.78
C TYR A 287 10.32 -13.14 4.43
N GLU A 288 11.25 -12.83 5.33
CA GLU A 288 12.68 -13.06 5.11
C GLU A 288 13.06 -14.56 5.11
N GLN A 289 12.37 -15.39 5.87
CA GLN A 289 12.53 -16.85 5.78
C GLN A 289 12.15 -17.40 4.40
N THR A 290 11.17 -16.79 3.74
CA THR A 290 10.67 -17.24 2.43
C THR A 290 11.46 -16.64 1.26
N PHE A 291 11.81 -15.36 1.34
CA PHE A 291 12.39 -14.60 0.22
C PHE A 291 13.86 -14.21 0.44
N GLY A 292 14.46 -14.63 1.55
CA GLY A 292 15.86 -14.43 1.90
C GLY A 292 16.08 -13.25 2.86
N PRO A 293 17.22 -13.25 3.60
CA PRO A 293 17.57 -12.20 4.54
C PRO A 293 17.61 -10.81 3.88
N GLY A 294 17.11 -9.78 4.57
CA GLY A 294 17.04 -8.40 4.09
C GLY A 294 16.02 -8.17 2.98
N SER A 295 15.14 -9.13 2.67
CA SER A 295 14.06 -8.97 1.69
C SER A 295 12.84 -8.23 2.25
N ARG A 296 12.81 -7.89 3.55
CA ARG A 296 11.71 -7.15 4.16
C ARG A 296 11.30 -5.93 3.33
N ASN A 297 10.01 -5.67 3.25
CA ASN A 297 9.53 -4.65 2.34
C ASN A 297 8.19 -4.05 2.82
N ALA A 298 8.10 -2.71 2.84
CA ALA A 298 6.91 -2.00 3.26
C ALA A 298 5.68 -2.37 2.41
N PHE A 299 5.90 -2.56 1.11
CA PHE A 299 4.80 -2.86 0.17
C PHE A 299 4.21 -4.26 0.40
N ALA A 300 5.04 -5.23 0.79
CA ALA A 300 4.55 -6.53 1.25
C ALA A 300 3.66 -6.40 2.50
N GLY A 301 4.05 -5.51 3.43
CA GLY A 301 3.27 -5.21 4.63
C GLY A 301 1.90 -4.62 4.32
N TYR A 302 1.78 -3.73 3.34
CA TYR A 302 0.47 -3.19 2.95
C TYR A 302 -0.48 -4.27 2.44
N SER A 303 0.00 -5.25 1.67
CA SER A 303 -0.85 -6.39 1.29
C SER A 303 -1.34 -7.17 2.51
N TYR A 304 -0.44 -7.40 3.48
CA TYR A 304 -0.79 -8.11 4.70
C TYR A 304 -1.76 -7.31 5.57
N ASP A 305 -1.56 -6.01 5.72
CA ASP A 305 -2.46 -5.14 6.47
C ASP A 305 -3.85 -5.06 5.83
N GLY A 306 -3.92 -4.98 4.49
CA GLY A 306 -5.19 -5.07 3.76
C GLY A 306 -5.91 -6.40 3.99
N PHE A 307 -5.17 -7.52 4.06
CA PHE A 307 -5.72 -8.81 4.43
C PHE A 307 -6.26 -8.81 5.87
N LEU A 308 -5.52 -8.26 6.84
CA LEU A 308 -5.96 -8.18 8.24
C LEU A 308 -7.24 -7.35 8.42
N LEU A 309 -7.39 -6.27 7.66
CA LEU A 309 -8.62 -5.47 7.65
C LEU A 309 -9.82 -6.27 7.14
N LEU A 310 -9.64 -6.99 6.04
CA LEU A 310 -10.67 -7.88 5.51
C LEU A 310 -10.96 -9.04 6.47
N ASP A 311 -9.93 -9.64 7.09
CA ASP A 311 -10.07 -10.72 8.08
C ASP A 311 -10.94 -10.29 9.29
N ALA A 312 -10.78 -9.05 9.73
CA ALA A 312 -11.59 -8.46 10.79
C ALA A 312 -13.03 -8.15 10.35
N ALA A 313 -13.25 -7.74 9.09
CA ALA A 313 -14.55 -7.30 8.58
C ALA A 313 -15.45 -8.45 8.11
N VAL A 314 -14.87 -9.50 7.50
CA VAL A 314 -15.60 -10.64 6.93
C VAL A 314 -16.55 -11.30 7.94
N PRO A 315 -16.16 -11.64 9.19
CA PRO A 315 -17.08 -12.29 10.13
C PRO A 315 -18.22 -11.37 10.57
N ILE A 316 -18.05 -10.04 10.47
CA ILE A 316 -19.11 -9.07 10.74
C ILE A 316 -20.12 -9.08 9.59
N ALA A 317 -19.66 -8.98 8.35
CA ALA A 317 -20.49 -9.00 7.14
C ALA A 317 -21.27 -10.33 7.00
N ALA A 318 -20.63 -11.44 7.32
CA ALA A 318 -21.20 -12.78 7.21
C ALA A 318 -22.37 -13.05 8.19
N LYS A 319 -22.58 -12.19 9.18
CA LYS A 319 -23.77 -12.26 10.06
C LYS A 319 -25.07 -11.89 9.34
N THR A 320 -24.99 -11.08 8.29
CA THR A 320 -26.14 -10.49 7.61
C THR A 320 -26.27 -10.91 6.15
N ALA A 321 -25.18 -11.31 5.52
CA ALA A 321 -25.16 -11.66 4.11
C ALA A 321 -24.14 -12.79 3.83
N LYS A 322 -24.28 -13.46 2.68
CA LYS A 322 -23.44 -14.60 2.30
C LYS A 322 -22.36 -14.19 1.31
N PRO A 323 -21.07 -14.63 1.45
CA PRO A 323 -20.06 -14.45 0.43
C PRO A 323 -20.55 -14.82 -0.98
N GLY A 324 -20.05 -14.11 -1.99
CA GLY A 324 -20.44 -14.27 -3.39
C GLY A 324 -21.70 -13.50 -3.80
N THR A 325 -22.28 -12.67 -2.92
CA THR A 325 -23.51 -11.90 -3.20
C THR A 325 -23.26 -10.38 -3.17
N PRO A 326 -24.04 -9.57 -3.90
CA PRO A 326 -23.97 -8.12 -3.80
C PRO A 326 -24.25 -7.60 -2.37
N GLU A 327 -25.16 -8.26 -1.65
CA GLU A 327 -25.50 -7.95 -0.26
C GLU A 327 -24.30 -8.15 0.66
N PHE A 328 -23.47 -9.17 0.40
CA PHE A 328 -22.23 -9.39 1.15
C PHE A 328 -21.21 -8.28 0.88
N ARG A 329 -21.06 -7.82 -0.36
CA ARG A 329 -20.18 -6.69 -0.70
C ARG A 329 -20.59 -5.43 0.06
N GLN A 330 -21.89 -5.14 0.12
CA GLN A 330 -22.42 -4.01 0.91
C GLN A 330 -22.13 -4.20 2.40
N ALA A 331 -22.45 -5.37 2.96
CA ALA A 331 -22.21 -5.67 4.37
C ALA A 331 -20.70 -5.62 4.71
N LEU A 332 -19.84 -6.06 3.80
CA LEU A 332 -18.38 -6.00 3.97
C LEU A 332 -17.87 -4.56 3.94
N ARG A 333 -18.38 -3.72 3.04
CA ARG A 333 -18.08 -2.28 3.01
C ARG A 333 -18.47 -1.62 4.33
N ASP A 334 -19.69 -1.86 4.80
CA ASP A 334 -20.22 -1.29 6.04
C ASP A 334 -19.44 -1.81 7.27
N ALA A 335 -19.02 -3.07 7.25
CA ALA A 335 -18.18 -3.64 8.30
C ALA A 335 -16.77 -2.98 8.31
N LEU A 336 -16.16 -2.76 7.15
CA LEU A 336 -14.86 -2.09 7.04
C LEU A 336 -14.87 -0.67 7.60
N GLU A 337 -15.94 0.11 7.41
CA GLU A 337 -16.09 1.46 8.00
C GLU A 337 -16.11 1.45 9.54
N ASN A 338 -16.40 0.31 10.14
CA ASN A 338 -16.53 0.16 11.59
C ASN A 338 -15.39 -0.64 12.23
N VAL A 339 -14.39 -1.04 11.46
CA VAL A 339 -13.21 -1.75 11.98
C VAL A 339 -12.41 -0.83 12.91
N LYS A 340 -12.11 -1.32 14.13
CA LYS A 340 -11.37 -0.59 15.16
C LYS A 340 -10.23 -1.43 15.72
N ASN A 341 -9.12 -0.75 16.04
CA ASN A 341 -7.97 -1.34 16.70
C ASN A 341 -7.39 -2.57 15.98
N VAL A 342 -7.49 -2.62 14.65
CA VAL A 342 -6.78 -3.64 13.89
C VAL A 342 -5.31 -3.28 13.85
N ILE A 343 -4.50 -4.10 14.51
CA ILE A 343 -3.05 -3.92 14.57
C ILE A 343 -2.44 -4.55 13.32
N GLY A 344 -2.01 -3.71 12.39
CA GLY A 344 -1.26 -4.10 11.21
C GLY A 344 0.25 -4.02 11.42
N THR A 345 0.97 -4.21 10.33
CA THR A 345 2.44 -4.09 10.29
C THR A 345 2.91 -2.64 10.25
N HIS A 346 2.06 -1.73 9.78
CA HIS A 346 2.36 -0.31 9.61
C HIS A 346 1.68 0.60 10.63
N GLY A 347 0.65 0.15 11.31
CA GLY A 347 -0.09 0.99 12.25
C GLY A 347 -1.26 0.27 12.89
N VAL A 348 -2.03 1.04 13.66
CA VAL A 348 -3.29 0.60 14.27
C VAL A 348 -4.43 1.27 13.51
N TYR A 349 -5.20 0.47 12.78
CA TYR A 349 -6.28 0.97 11.94
C TYR A 349 -7.57 1.20 12.73
N ASN A 350 -8.18 2.37 12.54
CA ASN A 350 -9.43 2.79 13.15
C ASN A 350 -10.33 3.45 12.09
N MET A 351 -10.89 2.64 11.20
CA MET A 351 -11.74 3.12 10.10
C MET A 351 -13.03 3.77 10.59
N THR A 352 -13.52 4.75 9.86
CA THR A 352 -14.83 5.38 10.09
C THR A 352 -15.50 5.68 8.74
N PRO A 353 -16.82 5.95 8.70
CA PRO A 353 -17.49 6.38 7.46
C PRO A 353 -16.92 7.66 6.83
N LYS A 354 -16.11 8.44 7.56
CA LYS A 354 -15.48 9.67 7.08
C LYS A 354 -13.97 9.53 6.86
N ASP A 355 -13.39 8.43 7.35
CA ASP A 355 -11.96 8.15 7.25
C ASP A 355 -11.76 6.66 6.94
N HIS A 356 -11.56 6.37 5.67
CA HIS A 356 -11.26 5.04 5.14
C HIS A 356 -9.76 4.73 5.09
N ASN A 357 -8.93 5.51 5.81
CA ASN A 357 -7.52 5.20 6.07
C ASN A 357 -7.30 4.76 7.52
N GLY A 358 -7.84 5.51 8.48
CA GLY A 358 -7.87 5.14 9.89
C GLY A 358 -6.52 5.08 10.60
N LEU A 359 -5.43 5.62 10.00
CA LEU A 359 -4.08 5.64 10.55
C LEU A 359 -3.73 7.00 11.15
N ASP A 360 -2.92 6.99 12.20
CA ASP A 360 -2.41 8.19 12.86
C ASP A 360 -0.86 8.26 12.85
N GLU A 361 -0.29 9.21 13.60
CA GLU A 361 1.15 9.48 13.63
C GLU A 361 2.00 8.28 14.10
N ARG A 362 1.42 7.31 14.81
CA ARG A 362 2.11 6.07 15.22
C ARG A 362 2.47 5.18 14.02
N ALA A 363 1.83 5.41 12.88
CA ALA A 363 2.05 4.65 11.65
C ALA A 363 3.23 5.17 10.81
N ARG A 364 4.01 6.14 11.30
CA ARG A 364 5.15 6.72 10.57
C ARG A 364 6.41 6.77 11.42
N VAL A 365 7.53 6.50 10.78
CA VAL A 365 8.88 6.73 11.29
C VAL A 365 9.73 7.36 10.18
N LEU A 366 10.81 8.05 10.54
CA LEU A 366 11.83 8.44 9.57
C LEU A 366 12.94 7.40 9.56
N VAL A 367 13.40 7.07 8.36
CA VAL A 367 14.56 6.21 8.15
C VAL A 367 15.60 6.94 7.30
N ARG A 368 16.87 6.57 7.47
CA ARG A 368 18.01 7.05 6.69
C ARG A 368 18.72 5.86 6.06
N VAL A 369 19.22 6.02 4.86
CA VAL A 369 20.17 5.08 4.28
C VAL A 369 21.51 5.25 4.98
N ASP A 370 22.02 4.18 5.59
CA ASP A 370 23.25 4.14 6.36
C ASP A 370 23.92 2.77 6.18
N ASP A 371 25.12 2.77 5.60
CA ASP A 371 25.84 1.56 5.17
C ASP A 371 25.02 0.67 4.21
N GLY A 372 24.29 1.30 3.28
CA GLY A 372 23.48 0.59 2.28
C GLY A 372 22.21 -0.06 2.82
N GLU A 373 21.73 0.34 3.99
CA GLU A 373 20.51 -0.17 4.62
C GLU A 373 19.64 0.98 5.13
N TRP A 374 18.33 0.76 5.17
CA TRP A 374 17.39 1.66 5.83
C TRP A 374 17.46 1.46 7.35
N LYS A 375 17.86 2.48 8.11
CA LYS A 375 17.93 2.47 9.58
C LYS A 375 17.06 3.56 10.17
N LEU A 376 16.53 3.33 11.37
CA LEU A 376 15.70 4.31 12.07
C LEU A 376 16.48 5.59 12.32
N LEU A 377 15.95 6.73 11.89
CA LEU A 377 16.50 8.04 12.20
C LEU A 377 16.06 8.42 13.63
N LYS A 378 17.02 8.52 14.53
CA LYS A 378 16.81 8.87 15.95
C LYS A 378 16.88 10.38 16.17
#